data_81d0dc64133bb0c6427e4ccd19ab0131
#
_entry.id   81d0dc64133bb0c6427e4ccd19ab0131
#
_cell.length_a   1.000
_cell.length_b   1.000
_cell.length_c   1.000
_cell.angle_alpha   90.00
_cell.angle_beta   90.00
_cell.angle_gamma   90.00
#
_symmetry.space_group_name_H-M   'P 1'
#
loop_
_entity.id
_entity.type
_entity.pdbx_description
1 polymer ?
#
loop_
_entity_poly.entity_id
_entity_poly.type
_entity_poly.pdbx_seq_one_letter_code
_entity_poly.pdbx_strand_id
1 'polypeptide(L)' 'MDKIEPTMVTTESGSKMWFLNGERHREDGPAVVHNNHKCWFLNGKKHRIDGPAVEW' A
#
# COMPACT_ATOMS: atom_id res chain seq x y z
N MET A 1 -21.38 -9.24 6.52
CA MET A 1 -20.32 -8.49 7.18
C MET A 1 -19.67 -7.52 6.23
N ASP A 2 -19.40 -6.34 6.72
CA ASP A 2 -18.80 -5.32 5.86
C ASP A 2 -17.34 -5.60 5.63
N LYS A 3 -16.93 -5.40 4.40
CA LYS A 3 -15.54 -5.53 4.05
C LYS A 3 -14.79 -4.29 4.51
N ILE A 4 -13.71 -4.49 5.26
CA ILE A 4 -12.88 -3.40 5.73
C ILE A 4 -11.85 -3.09 4.65
N GLU A 5 -11.83 -1.85 4.19
CA GLU A 5 -10.93 -1.43 3.14
C GLU A 5 -9.91 -0.43 3.66
N PRO A 6 -8.69 -0.45 3.11
CA PRO A 6 -7.67 0.52 3.51
C PRO A 6 -8.08 1.94 3.16
N THR A 7 -7.62 2.88 3.96
CA THR A 7 -7.83 4.29 3.71
C THR A 7 -6.65 4.86 2.96
N MET A 8 -6.91 5.57 1.87
CA MET A 8 -5.85 6.19 1.08
C MET A 8 -5.51 7.56 1.63
N VAL A 9 -4.23 7.81 1.80
CA VAL A 9 -3.70 9.11 2.23
C VAL A 9 -2.79 9.63 1.13
N THR A 10 -2.98 10.89 0.74
CA THR A 10 -2.14 11.55 -0.25
C THR A 10 -1.30 12.61 0.46
N THR A 11 0.00 12.59 0.22
CA THR A 11 0.91 13.57 0.80
C THR A 11 1.10 14.77 -0.13
N GLU A 12 1.72 15.83 0.39
CA GLU A 12 1.99 17.02 -0.40
C GLU A 12 2.93 16.74 -1.56
N SER A 13 3.81 15.77 -1.42
CA SER A 13 4.73 15.40 -2.49
C SER A 13 4.09 14.56 -3.57
N GLY A 14 2.80 14.23 -3.42
CA GLY A 14 2.08 13.43 -4.40
C GLY A 14 2.16 11.94 -4.16
N SER A 15 2.69 11.53 -3.03
CA SER A 15 2.74 10.12 -2.67
C SER A 15 1.38 9.64 -2.20
N LYS A 16 1.09 8.40 -2.47
CA LYS A 16 -0.15 7.78 -2.03
C LYS A 16 0.16 6.59 -1.15
N MET A 17 -0.55 6.47 -0.06
CA MET A 17 -0.36 5.37 0.88
C MET A 17 -1.71 4.85 1.32
N TRP A 18 -1.78 3.55 1.51
CA TRP A 18 -3.00 2.90 1.99
C TRP A 18 -2.73 2.32 3.37
N PHE A 19 -3.61 2.66 4.31
CA PHE A 19 -3.49 2.20 5.71
C PHE A 19 -4.74 1.45 6.14
N LEU A 20 -4.52 0.39 6.88
CA LEU A 20 -5.59 -0.36 7.51
C LEU A 20 -5.18 -0.63 8.95
N ASN A 21 -5.98 -0.17 9.90
CA ASN A 21 -5.69 -0.31 11.34
C ASN A 21 -4.33 0.27 11.70
N GLY A 22 -3.96 1.40 11.05
CA GLY A 22 -2.70 2.06 11.33
C GLY A 22 -1.48 1.45 10.66
N GLU A 23 -1.67 0.41 9.85
CA GLU A 23 -0.59 -0.25 9.15
C GLU A 23 -0.75 -0.12 7.66
N ARG A 24 0.37 -0.06 6.93
CA ARG A 24 0.30 -0.05 5.47
C ARG A 24 -0.26 -1.37 5.00
N HIS A 25 -1.30 -1.29 4.17
CA HIS A 25 -1.97 -2.50 3.73
C HIS A 25 -2.75 -2.23 2.46
N ARG A 26 -2.55 -3.08 1.47
CA ARG A 26 -3.39 -3.08 0.28
C ARG A 26 -3.25 -4.42 -0.43
N GLU A 27 -4.37 -5.02 -0.78
CA GLU A 27 -4.38 -6.30 -1.47
C GLU A 27 -4.44 -6.15 -2.98
N ASP A 28 -5.08 -5.11 -3.47
CA ASP A 28 -5.34 -4.93 -4.90
C ASP A 28 -4.24 -4.22 -5.67
N GLY A 29 -3.17 -3.84 -4.99
CA GLY A 29 -2.11 -3.10 -5.63
C GLY A 29 -1.09 -2.64 -4.61
N PRO A 30 -0.20 -1.73 -4.98
CA PRO A 30 0.81 -1.25 -4.05
C PRO A 30 0.19 -0.44 -2.93
N ALA A 31 0.66 -0.66 -1.70
CA ALA A 31 0.21 0.09 -0.55
C ALA A 31 0.90 1.45 -0.45
N VAL A 32 2.02 1.63 -1.12
CA VAL A 32 2.72 2.90 -1.20
C VAL A 32 3.12 3.15 -2.66
N VAL A 33 2.76 4.32 -3.17
CA VAL A 33 3.18 4.76 -4.50
C VAL A 33 3.84 6.12 -4.34
N HIS A 34 5.10 6.23 -4.78
CA HIS A 34 5.85 7.47 -4.70
C HIS A 34 6.71 7.60 -5.95
N ASN A 35 6.45 8.64 -6.75
CA ASN A 35 7.14 8.84 -8.02
C ASN A 35 7.06 7.55 -8.86
N ASN A 36 8.21 6.93 -9.13
CA ASN A 36 8.28 5.70 -9.92
C ASN A 36 8.41 4.46 -9.05
N HIS A 37 8.26 4.61 -7.75
CA HIS A 37 8.43 3.50 -6.81
C HIS A 37 7.08 2.98 -6.35
N LYS A 38 6.98 1.67 -6.24
CA LYS A 38 5.78 1.03 -5.73
C LYS A 38 6.18 -0.01 -4.70
N CYS A 39 5.48 -0.01 -3.58
CA CYS A 39 5.74 -0.97 -2.52
C CYS A 39 4.45 -1.66 -2.12
N TRP A 40 4.49 -2.97 -2.03
CA TRP A 40 3.35 -3.77 -1.62
C TRP A 40 3.50 -4.15 -0.16
N PHE A 41 2.45 -3.89 0.63
CA PHE A 41 2.44 -4.21 2.05
C PHE A 41 1.15 -4.95 2.40
N LEU A 42 1.28 -5.92 3.27
CA LEU A 42 0.15 -6.57 3.90
C LEU A 42 0.42 -6.58 5.40
N ASN A 43 -0.49 -5.98 6.17
CA ASN A 43 -0.37 -5.89 7.63
C ASN A 43 0.95 -5.25 8.06
N GLY A 44 1.36 -4.20 7.37
CA GLY A 44 2.58 -3.46 7.69
C GLY A 44 3.87 -4.12 7.23
N LYS A 45 3.79 -5.27 6.60
CA LYS A 45 4.98 -6.01 6.13
C LYS A 45 5.05 -5.99 4.62
N LYS A 46 6.27 -5.88 4.09
CA LYS A 46 6.45 -5.96 2.65
C LYS A 46 6.04 -7.34 2.18
N HIS A 47 5.07 -7.37 1.28
CA HIS A 47 4.55 -8.64 0.80
C HIS A 47 3.83 -8.45 -0.51
N ARG A 48 4.10 -9.31 -1.47
CA ARG A 48 3.39 -9.34 -2.74
C ARG A 48 3.28 -10.77 -3.22
N ILE A 49 2.08 -11.15 -3.63
CA ILE A 49 1.82 -12.53 -4.04
C ILE A 49 2.42 -12.82 -5.41
N ASP A 50 2.32 -11.89 -6.34
CA ASP A 50 2.66 -12.14 -7.75
C ASP A 50 4.01 -11.61 -8.19
N GLY A 51 4.84 -11.14 -7.27
CA GLY A 51 6.11 -10.58 -7.70
C GLY A 51 6.84 -9.90 -6.57
N PRO A 52 7.82 -9.05 -6.90
CA PRO A 52 8.58 -8.38 -5.85
C PRO A 52 7.71 -7.41 -5.06
N ALA A 53 7.96 -7.31 -3.76
CA ALA A 53 7.21 -6.42 -2.89
C ALA A 53 7.58 -4.95 -3.13
N VAL A 54 8.72 -4.69 -3.75
CA VAL A 54 9.17 -3.34 -4.10
C VAL A 54 9.46 -3.29 -5.59
N GLU A 55 8.91 -2.30 -6.26
CA GLU A 55 9.15 -2.07 -7.67
C GLU A 55 9.64 -0.65 -7.89
N TRP A 56 10.73 -0.52 -8.62
CA TRP A 56 11.32 0.78 -8.95
C TRP A 56 11.00 1.25 -10.35
#